data_79dc6d6147a00998dd493b61d5efcc60
#
_entry.id   79dc6d6147a00998dd493b61d5efcc60
#
_cell.length_a   1.000
_cell.length_b   1.000
_cell.length_c   1.000
_cell.angle_alpha   90.00
_cell.angle_beta   90.00
_cell.angle_gamma   90.00
#
_symmetry.space_group_name_H-M   'P 1'
#
loop_
_entity.id
_entity.type
_entity.pdbx_description
1 polymer ?
#
loop_
_entity_poly.entity_id
_entity_poly.type
_entity_poly.pdbx_seq_one_letter_code
_entity_poly.pdbx_strand_id
1 'polypeptide(L)'
;MKIIEDGTVTNPKGYKGAGLHIGIKKKNKDFALIVSDVEAKAVGTFTTNMVKAAPVLWDKQVVENSDTVKAIAINSGIANACTGKLGNQANEKFANIVGNALNVEKEKVLICSTGVIGKQLSTDPIEKGIDEALKQLKDDHRAGIDVATSIMTTDTKPKH
;
A
#
# COMPACT_ATOMS: atom_id res chain seq x y z
N MET A 1 -28.32 4.03 6.90
CA MET A 1 -26.98 4.02 6.27
C MET A 1 -27.13 4.72 4.92
N LYS A 2 -26.26 5.69 4.59
CA LYS A 2 -26.26 6.38 3.29
C LYS A 2 -25.17 5.76 2.41
N ILE A 3 -25.53 5.25 1.25
CA ILE A 3 -24.59 4.75 0.25
C ILE A 3 -24.07 5.95 -0.55
N ILE A 4 -22.77 6.00 -0.77
CA ILE A 4 -22.11 6.97 -1.67
C ILE A 4 -21.74 6.16 -2.91
N GLU A 5 -22.45 6.36 -4.02
CA GLU A 5 -22.33 5.54 -5.24
C GLU A 5 -20.91 5.61 -5.85
N ASP A 6 -20.30 6.80 -5.87
CA ASP A 6 -18.95 7.01 -6.39
C ASP A 6 -17.91 7.17 -5.25
N GLY A 7 -18.12 6.46 -4.13
CA GLY A 7 -17.24 6.56 -2.97
C GLY A 7 -15.85 6.00 -3.24
N THR A 8 -14.81 6.67 -2.72
CA THR A 8 -13.42 6.25 -2.79
C THR A 8 -12.78 6.19 -1.41
N VAL A 9 -11.54 5.70 -1.32
CA VAL A 9 -10.78 5.63 -0.06
C VAL A 9 -10.52 7.01 0.58
N THR A 10 -10.71 8.09 -0.15
CA THR A 10 -10.56 9.47 0.33
C THR A 10 -11.85 10.11 0.83
N ASN A 11 -13.01 9.43 0.72
CA ASN A 11 -14.28 9.94 1.23
C ASN A 11 -14.35 10.08 2.76
N PRO A 12 -13.76 9.16 3.57
CA PRO A 12 -13.72 9.37 5.01
C PRO A 12 -12.82 10.57 5.35
N LYS A 13 -13.31 11.45 6.24
CA LYS A 13 -12.53 12.62 6.66
C LYS A 13 -11.20 12.21 7.29
N GLY A 14 -10.15 12.94 6.93
CA GLY A 14 -8.80 12.71 7.47
C GLY A 14 -8.01 11.63 6.73
N TYR A 15 -8.52 11.12 5.59
CA TYR A 15 -7.76 10.22 4.74
C TYR A 15 -7.36 10.92 3.45
N LYS A 16 -6.10 10.78 3.08
CA LYS A 16 -5.51 11.27 1.83
C LYS A 16 -4.97 10.10 1.03
N GLY A 17 -5.05 10.21 -0.28
CA GLY A 17 -4.53 9.21 -1.21
C GLY A 17 -3.60 9.82 -2.25
N ALA A 18 -2.67 9.03 -2.73
CA ALA A 18 -1.88 9.30 -3.92
C ALA A 18 -1.72 8.01 -4.72
N GLY A 19 -1.79 8.11 -6.03
CA GLY A 19 -1.56 6.98 -6.92
C GLY A 19 -0.74 7.42 -8.14
N LEU A 20 0.42 6.80 -8.35
CA LEU A 20 1.37 7.23 -9.39
C LEU A 20 2.16 6.06 -9.98
N HIS A 21 2.91 6.35 -11.03
CA HIS A 21 3.87 5.43 -11.63
C HIS A 21 5.27 5.73 -11.08
N ILE A 22 5.90 4.74 -10.43
CA ILE A 22 7.26 4.86 -9.89
C ILE A 22 8.26 3.91 -10.57
N GLY A 23 7.81 3.09 -11.55
CA GLY A 23 8.67 2.23 -12.37
C GLY A 23 8.74 0.76 -11.93
N ILE A 24 7.81 0.27 -11.14
CA ILE A 24 7.66 -1.17 -10.85
C ILE A 24 7.08 -1.89 -12.07
N LYS A 25 6.07 -1.31 -12.71
CA LYS A 25 5.55 -1.74 -14.03
C LYS A 25 6.25 -0.97 -15.15
N LYS A 26 6.16 -1.48 -16.37
CA LYS A 26 6.69 -0.78 -17.55
C LYS A 26 5.90 0.49 -17.90
N LYS A 27 4.60 0.45 -17.65
CA LYS A 27 3.64 1.53 -17.91
C LYS A 27 2.55 1.47 -16.84
N ASN A 28 1.72 2.48 -16.76
CA ASN A 28 0.61 2.64 -15.82
C ASN A 28 1.07 2.87 -14.38
N LYS A 29 0.16 3.40 -13.60
CA LYS A 29 0.36 3.59 -12.17
C LYS A 29 0.61 2.25 -11.49
N ASP A 30 1.53 2.22 -10.53
CA ASP A 30 2.02 0.99 -9.90
C ASP A 30 2.33 1.15 -8.41
N PHE A 31 2.09 2.33 -7.87
CA PHE A 31 2.25 2.64 -6.47
C PHE A 31 1.07 3.48 -5.96
N ALA A 32 0.55 3.13 -4.81
CA ALA A 32 -0.45 3.92 -4.10
C ALA A 32 -0.04 4.10 -2.64
N LEU A 33 -0.37 5.27 -2.10
CA LEU A 33 -0.19 5.60 -0.70
C LEU A 33 -1.51 6.17 -0.15
N ILE A 34 -1.98 5.60 0.95
CA ILE A 34 -3.13 6.09 1.72
C ILE A 34 -2.62 6.49 3.09
N VAL A 35 -2.88 7.71 3.50
CA VAL A 35 -2.41 8.25 4.79
C VAL A 35 -3.60 8.79 5.57
N SER A 36 -3.66 8.46 6.85
CA SER A 36 -4.57 9.08 7.80
C SER A 36 -3.94 10.31 8.43
N ASP A 37 -4.67 11.40 8.59
CA ASP A 37 -4.19 12.62 9.26
C ASP A 37 -3.86 12.36 10.74
N VAL A 38 -4.55 11.41 11.36
CA VAL A 38 -4.29 10.91 12.73
C VAL A 38 -3.97 9.43 12.70
N GLU A 39 -3.31 8.90 13.72
CA GLU A 39 -3.17 7.47 13.86
C GLU A 39 -4.54 6.80 14.05
N ALA A 40 -4.80 5.75 13.30
CA ALA A 40 -6.08 5.04 13.27
C ALA A 40 -5.92 3.60 13.75
N LYS A 41 -6.92 3.08 14.45
CA LYS A 41 -6.97 1.65 14.79
C LYS A 41 -7.14 0.83 13.52
N ALA A 42 -6.33 -0.22 13.39
CA ALA A 42 -6.44 -1.18 12.30
C ALA A 42 -6.96 -2.52 12.80
N VAL A 43 -7.81 -3.15 11.99
CA VAL A 43 -8.27 -4.52 12.19
C VAL A 43 -8.10 -5.25 10.86
N GLY A 44 -7.67 -6.50 10.90
CA GLY A 44 -7.44 -7.28 9.71
C GLY A 44 -7.95 -8.71 9.82
N THR A 45 -8.39 -9.26 8.69
CA THR A 45 -8.62 -10.69 8.52
C THR A 45 -7.57 -11.25 7.57
N PHE A 46 -6.97 -12.38 7.94
CA PHE A 46 -5.83 -12.94 7.22
C PHE A 46 -6.12 -14.36 6.78
N THR A 47 -5.52 -14.74 5.63
CA THR A 47 -5.66 -16.08 5.11
C THR A 47 -5.10 -17.15 6.07
N THR A 48 -5.76 -18.30 6.09
CA THR A 48 -5.29 -19.51 6.80
C THR A 48 -4.32 -20.35 5.95
N ASN A 49 -4.07 -19.99 4.68
CA ASN A 49 -3.11 -20.69 3.82
C ASN A 49 -1.75 -20.81 4.51
N MET A 50 -1.09 -21.97 4.33
CA MET A 50 0.26 -22.19 4.85
C MET A 50 1.29 -21.30 4.14
N VAL A 51 1.14 -21.08 2.84
CA VAL A 51 2.01 -20.22 2.04
C VAL A 51 1.41 -18.80 2.03
N LYS A 52 2.03 -17.91 2.79
CA LYS A 52 1.62 -16.50 2.90
C LYS A 52 2.65 -15.59 2.25
N ALA A 53 2.17 -14.54 1.58
CA ALA A 53 3.03 -13.51 1.04
C ALA A 53 3.68 -12.67 2.17
N ALA A 54 4.82 -12.07 1.89
CA ALA A 54 5.54 -11.26 2.86
C ALA A 54 4.68 -10.10 3.44
N PRO A 55 3.88 -9.37 2.63
CA PRO A 55 2.96 -8.35 3.17
C PRO A 55 1.94 -8.92 4.16
N VAL A 56 1.39 -10.12 3.89
CA VAL A 56 0.40 -10.76 4.78
C VAL A 56 0.99 -11.07 6.15
N LEU A 57 2.24 -11.55 6.18
CA LEU A 57 2.95 -11.83 7.44
C LEU A 57 3.25 -10.53 8.21
N TRP A 58 3.70 -9.51 7.50
CA TRP A 58 3.98 -8.18 8.05
C TRP A 58 2.72 -7.54 8.63
N ASP A 59 1.66 -7.41 7.85
CA ASP A 59 0.44 -6.73 8.25
C ASP A 59 -0.24 -7.43 9.44
N LYS A 60 -0.21 -8.78 9.44
CA LYS A 60 -0.68 -9.55 10.59
C LYS A 60 0.08 -9.18 11.85
N GLN A 61 1.41 -9.17 11.80
CA GLN A 61 2.26 -8.79 12.93
C GLN A 61 1.99 -7.35 13.39
N VAL A 62 1.85 -6.40 12.45
CA VAL A 62 1.53 -5.01 12.76
C VAL A 62 0.19 -4.90 13.47
N VAL A 63 -0.87 -5.50 12.92
CA VAL A 63 -2.23 -5.43 13.50
C VAL A 63 -2.32 -6.11 14.87
N GLU A 64 -1.53 -7.17 15.10
CA GLU A 64 -1.52 -7.87 16.39
C GLU A 64 -0.70 -7.14 17.48
N ASN A 65 0.31 -6.34 17.10
CA ASN A 65 1.26 -5.76 18.07
C ASN A 65 1.25 -4.22 18.11
N SER A 66 0.61 -3.55 17.17
CA SER A 66 0.51 -2.09 17.15
C SER A 66 -0.91 -1.65 17.46
N ASP A 67 -1.08 -0.72 18.39
CA ASP A 67 -2.41 -0.17 18.73
C ASP A 67 -3.01 0.64 17.58
N THR A 68 -2.15 1.24 16.75
CA THR A 68 -2.56 2.15 15.69
C THR A 68 -1.64 2.05 14.47
N VAL A 69 -2.17 2.47 13.32
CA VAL A 69 -1.43 2.63 12.07
C VAL A 69 -1.63 4.03 11.49
N LYS A 70 -0.71 4.45 10.64
CA LYS A 70 -0.70 5.77 10.00
C LYS A 70 -0.98 5.70 8.51
N ALA A 71 -0.49 4.66 7.84
CA ALA A 71 -0.54 4.56 6.39
C ALA A 71 -0.72 3.13 5.89
N ILE A 72 -1.22 3.03 4.66
CA ILE A 72 -1.20 1.83 3.83
C ILE A 72 -0.45 2.18 2.56
N ALA A 73 0.64 1.45 2.26
CA ALA A 73 1.37 1.59 1.02
C ALA A 73 1.21 0.35 0.15
N ILE A 74 0.93 0.56 -1.13
CA ILE A 74 0.53 -0.51 -2.04
C ILE A 74 1.40 -0.46 -3.29
N ASN A 75 1.99 -1.58 -3.68
CA ASN A 75 2.57 -1.72 -5.00
C ASN A 75 1.81 -2.72 -5.86
N SER A 76 1.80 -2.47 -7.17
CA SER A 76 1.30 -3.42 -8.16
C SER A 76 2.36 -3.75 -9.22
N GLY A 77 2.25 -4.96 -9.79
CA GLY A 77 3.21 -5.53 -10.74
C GLY A 77 4.02 -6.69 -10.16
N ILE A 78 4.31 -6.68 -8.88
CA ILE A 78 5.03 -7.75 -8.16
C ILE A 78 4.28 -8.00 -6.84
N ALA A 79 3.85 -9.26 -6.61
CA ALA A 79 3.06 -9.64 -5.46
C ALA A 79 3.87 -9.85 -4.18
N ASN A 80 5.20 -9.93 -4.28
CA ASN A 80 6.09 -10.29 -3.18
C ASN A 80 5.63 -11.55 -2.41
N ALA A 81 5.14 -12.53 -3.17
CA ALA A 81 4.67 -13.83 -2.69
C ALA A 81 5.60 -14.92 -3.19
N CYS A 82 5.82 -15.96 -2.39
CA CYS A 82 6.77 -17.06 -2.66
C CYS A 82 8.21 -16.56 -2.89
N THR A 83 8.62 -15.52 -2.19
CA THR A 83 9.92 -14.83 -2.33
C THR A 83 10.87 -15.12 -1.16
N GLY A 84 10.42 -15.92 -0.19
CA GLY A 84 11.22 -16.35 0.94
C GLY A 84 11.75 -15.22 1.82
N LYS A 85 12.91 -15.43 2.44
CA LYS A 85 13.53 -14.46 3.37
C LYS A 85 13.82 -13.11 2.70
N LEU A 86 14.23 -13.11 1.42
CA LEU A 86 14.50 -11.87 0.69
C LEU A 86 13.23 -11.04 0.50
N GLY A 87 12.09 -11.70 0.26
CA GLY A 87 10.81 -11.02 0.16
C GLY A 87 10.38 -10.36 1.48
N ASN A 88 10.62 -11.03 2.62
CA ASN A 88 10.34 -10.44 3.94
C ASN A 88 11.23 -9.21 4.19
N GLN A 89 12.52 -9.28 3.85
CA GLN A 89 13.44 -8.15 3.97
C GLN A 89 13.04 -6.98 3.07
N ALA A 90 12.64 -7.26 1.82
CA ALA A 90 12.15 -6.24 0.90
C ALA A 90 10.87 -5.57 1.43
N ASN A 91 9.96 -6.34 2.03
CA ASN A 91 8.73 -5.81 2.62
C ASN A 91 9.03 -4.90 3.82
N GLU A 92 9.90 -5.33 4.71
CA GLU A 92 10.33 -4.53 5.87
C GLU A 92 11.03 -3.23 5.42
N LYS A 93 11.91 -3.32 4.41
CA LYS A 93 12.55 -2.13 3.81
C LYS A 93 11.50 -1.20 3.19
N PHE A 94 10.48 -1.74 2.51
CA PHE A 94 9.37 -0.94 1.97
C PHE A 94 8.64 -0.18 3.09
N ALA A 95 8.23 -0.86 4.16
CA ALA A 95 7.58 -0.23 5.31
C ALA A 95 8.47 0.85 5.95
N ASN A 96 9.78 0.60 6.06
CA ASN A 96 10.73 1.55 6.61
C ASN A 96 10.90 2.80 5.72
N ILE A 97 10.96 2.66 4.40
CA ILE A 97 11.02 3.81 3.46
C ILE A 97 9.80 4.71 3.67
N VAL A 98 8.60 4.12 3.71
CA VAL A 98 7.36 4.88 3.90
C VAL A 98 7.28 5.50 5.30
N GLY A 99 7.63 4.74 6.34
CA GLY A 99 7.66 5.23 7.71
C GLY A 99 8.57 6.44 7.88
N ASN A 100 9.82 6.35 7.37
CA ASN A 100 10.76 7.46 7.40
C ASN A 100 10.23 8.70 6.67
N ALA A 101 9.62 8.52 5.50
CA ALA A 101 9.06 9.62 4.72
C ALA A 101 7.86 10.30 5.40
N LEU A 102 7.10 9.57 6.22
CA LEU A 102 6.00 10.08 7.03
C LEU A 102 6.41 10.48 8.45
N ASN A 103 7.69 10.31 8.82
CA ASN A 103 8.23 10.53 10.16
C ASN A 103 7.49 9.70 11.24
N VAL A 104 7.25 8.41 10.95
CA VAL A 104 6.68 7.44 11.87
C VAL A 104 7.49 6.12 11.84
N GLU A 105 7.30 5.29 12.84
CA GLU A 105 7.89 3.94 12.87
C GLU A 105 7.33 3.07 11.74
N LYS A 106 8.14 2.15 11.20
CA LYS A 106 7.72 1.23 10.14
C LYS A 106 6.49 0.38 10.53
N GLU A 107 6.34 0.08 11.81
CA GLU A 107 5.22 -0.63 12.40
C GLU A 107 3.90 0.17 12.38
N LYS A 108 3.92 1.41 11.93
CA LYS A 108 2.73 2.24 11.63
C LYS A 108 2.30 2.17 10.17
N VAL A 109 2.97 1.34 9.36
CA VAL A 109 2.72 1.23 7.91
C VAL A 109 2.31 -0.18 7.55
N LEU A 110 1.12 -0.34 6.99
CA LEU A 110 0.66 -1.58 6.36
C LEU A 110 1.13 -1.62 4.90
N ILE A 111 1.44 -2.82 4.42
CA ILE A 111 1.98 -3.03 3.08
C ILE A 111 1.10 -4.00 2.30
N CYS A 112 0.69 -3.59 1.11
CA CYS A 112 -0.01 -4.46 0.18
C CYS A 112 0.79 -4.60 -1.11
N SER A 113 0.88 -5.82 -1.64
CA SER A 113 1.56 -6.09 -2.91
C SER A 113 0.71 -7.00 -3.78
N THR A 114 0.60 -6.67 -5.06
CA THR A 114 -0.14 -7.48 -6.03
C THR A 114 0.61 -7.60 -7.36
N GLY A 115 0.43 -8.70 -8.09
CA GLY A 115 1.04 -8.92 -9.41
C GLY A 115 1.72 -10.27 -9.54
N VAL A 116 2.93 -10.31 -10.14
CA VAL A 116 3.65 -11.55 -10.41
C VAL A 116 4.16 -12.19 -9.12
N ILE A 117 3.90 -13.49 -8.96
CA ILE A 117 4.35 -14.32 -7.84
C ILE A 117 5.75 -14.88 -8.14
N GLY A 118 6.57 -15.07 -7.10
CA GLY A 118 7.91 -15.66 -7.22
C GLY A 118 9.00 -14.71 -7.71
N LYS A 119 8.65 -13.47 -8.06
CA LYS A 119 9.59 -12.43 -8.45
C LYS A 119 9.95 -11.56 -7.24
N GLN A 120 11.24 -11.31 -7.05
CA GLN A 120 11.72 -10.43 -5.98
C GLN A 120 11.30 -8.98 -6.24
N LEU A 121 10.82 -8.31 -5.19
CA LEU A 121 10.49 -6.89 -5.22
C LEU A 121 11.76 -6.06 -4.99
N SER A 122 12.14 -5.22 -5.97
CA SER A 122 13.11 -4.14 -5.72
C SER A 122 12.43 -2.98 -5.02
N THR A 123 13.06 -2.45 -3.98
CA THR A 123 12.59 -1.26 -3.25
C THR A 123 13.12 0.05 -3.84
N ASP A 124 14.05 0.00 -4.80
CA ASP A 124 14.64 1.20 -5.40
C ASP A 124 13.63 2.14 -6.07
N PRO A 125 12.61 1.64 -6.82
CA PRO A 125 11.56 2.51 -7.36
C PRO A 125 10.76 3.21 -6.25
N ILE A 126 10.52 2.52 -5.12
CA ILE A 126 9.78 3.06 -3.98
C ILE A 126 10.58 4.19 -3.32
N GLU A 127 11.86 3.96 -3.08
CA GLU A 127 12.78 4.93 -2.48
C GLU A 127 12.87 6.21 -3.33
N LYS A 128 12.90 6.08 -4.66
CA LYS A 128 12.93 7.21 -5.60
C LYS A 128 11.59 7.92 -5.76
N GLY A 129 10.48 7.20 -5.57
CA GLY A 129 9.13 7.72 -5.84
C GLY A 129 8.38 8.23 -4.62
N ILE A 130 8.84 7.93 -3.40
CA ILE A 130 8.09 8.23 -2.17
C ILE A 130 7.87 9.73 -1.96
N ASP A 131 8.88 10.56 -2.20
CA ASP A 131 8.77 12.01 -2.04
C ASP A 131 7.72 12.62 -2.99
N GLU A 132 7.65 12.09 -4.21
CA GLU A 132 6.64 12.51 -5.19
C GLU A 132 5.24 12.04 -4.77
N ALA A 133 5.11 10.84 -4.21
CA ALA A 133 3.85 10.35 -3.66
C ALA A 133 3.34 11.26 -2.54
N LEU A 134 4.22 11.70 -1.63
CA LEU A 134 3.86 12.61 -0.55
C LEU A 134 3.35 13.96 -1.07
N LYS A 135 3.97 14.52 -2.11
CA LYS A 135 3.52 15.78 -2.74
C LYS A 135 2.15 15.66 -3.41
N GLN A 136 1.80 14.45 -3.87
CA GLN A 136 0.52 14.18 -4.55
C GLN A 136 -0.60 13.78 -3.60
N LEU A 137 -0.36 13.61 -2.30
CA LEU A 137 -1.38 13.27 -1.32
C LEU A 137 -2.50 14.32 -1.27
N LYS A 138 -3.73 13.89 -1.57
CA LYS A 138 -4.95 14.70 -1.54
C LYS A 138 -6.12 13.91 -0.98
N ASP A 139 -7.12 14.63 -0.50
CA ASP A 139 -8.38 14.11 0.02
C ASP A 139 -9.55 14.23 -0.97
N ASP A 140 -9.25 14.52 -2.25
CA ASP A 140 -10.24 14.65 -3.30
C ASP A 140 -10.59 13.30 -3.96
N HIS A 141 -11.71 13.25 -4.66
CA HIS A 141 -12.19 12.08 -5.37
C HIS A 141 -11.17 11.56 -6.40
N ARG A 142 -10.47 12.46 -7.08
CA ARG A 142 -9.47 12.10 -8.10
C ARG A 142 -8.31 11.31 -7.48
N ALA A 143 -7.84 11.70 -6.32
CA ALA A 143 -6.80 10.98 -5.60
C ALA A 143 -7.25 9.56 -5.23
N GLY A 144 -8.50 9.38 -4.82
CA GLY A 144 -9.08 8.06 -4.57
C GLY A 144 -9.14 7.18 -5.81
N ILE A 145 -9.54 7.72 -6.96
CA ILE A 145 -9.50 7.02 -8.26
C ILE A 145 -8.06 6.66 -8.65
N ASP A 146 -7.11 7.55 -8.40
CA ASP A 146 -5.70 7.30 -8.70
C ASP A 146 -5.13 6.16 -7.84
N VAL A 147 -5.53 6.06 -6.57
CA VAL A 147 -5.24 4.90 -5.70
C VAL A 147 -5.82 3.62 -6.32
N ALA A 148 -7.13 3.60 -6.63
CA ALA A 148 -7.78 2.43 -7.21
C ALA A 148 -7.15 1.99 -8.55
N THR A 149 -6.71 2.95 -9.37
CA THR A 149 -6.03 2.67 -10.64
C THR A 149 -4.63 2.08 -10.42
N SER A 150 -3.93 2.51 -9.39
CA SER A 150 -2.56 2.08 -9.08
C SER A 150 -2.46 0.62 -8.66
N ILE A 151 -3.50 0.07 -8.05
CA ILE A 151 -3.53 -1.33 -7.61
C ILE A 151 -3.94 -2.33 -8.71
N MET A 152 -4.40 -1.84 -9.86
CA MET A 152 -4.81 -2.70 -10.97
C MET A 152 -3.64 -3.51 -11.52
N THR A 153 -3.91 -4.77 -11.87
CA THR A 153 -2.98 -5.66 -12.59
C THR A 153 -3.59 -6.14 -13.91
N THR A 154 -4.49 -7.10 -13.85
CA THR A 154 -5.23 -7.66 -15.00
C THR A 154 -6.65 -7.09 -15.10
N ASP A 155 -7.03 -6.23 -14.19
CA ASP A 155 -8.34 -5.58 -14.20
C ASP A 155 -8.51 -4.71 -15.42
N THR A 156 -9.73 -4.71 -15.98
CA THR A 156 -10.09 -3.89 -17.14
C THR A 156 -10.62 -2.52 -16.75
N LYS A 157 -11.07 -2.38 -15.50
CA LYS A 157 -11.61 -1.13 -14.93
C LYS A 157 -11.15 -0.98 -13.47
N PRO A 158 -10.89 0.25 -13.00
CA PRO A 158 -10.67 0.49 -11.58
C PRO A 158 -11.95 0.17 -10.78
N LYS A 159 -11.75 -0.37 -9.58
CA LYS A 159 -12.81 -0.65 -8.60
C LYS A 159 -12.60 0.29 -7.42
N HIS A 160 -13.57 1.12 -7.14
CA HIS A 160 -13.54 2.12 -6.08
C HIS A 160 -14.88 2.15 -5.33
#